data_ce68d75e19cb29236942f5582acb5d51
#
_entry.id   ce68d75e19cb29236942f5582acb5d51
#
_cell.length_a   1.000
_cell.length_b   1.000
_cell.length_c   1.000
_cell.angle_alpha   90.00
_cell.angle_beta   90.00
_cell.angle_gamma   90.00
#
_symmetry.space_group_name_H-M   'P 1'
#
loop_
_entity.id
_entity.type
_entity.pdbx_description
1 polymer ?
#
loop_
_entity_poly.entity_id
_entity_poly.type
_entity_poly.pdbx_seq_one_letter_code
_entity_poly.pdbx_strand_id
1 'polypeptide(L)'
;MVKEIVIAGGKRTPFGDFGKSLKDIPLSSLATHAAQASIENAGIKSADIDHLVWGNVLPVDPDGYYIGRVAALNIGMPESSCALQVNRACGSGTQAIITAAQQILTGHGKIALAGGGENFSRGGFVNQKMRWGVIRGSQAFEDSVEWAYNDPFGNGLMGVTAENLADDYQYQRDQMDEWSLMSQQRAGAAIESGFLAKQISPIEVPEGRKNTRLMEHDEFPRPDVSIEKLGMLRPCLLYTSDAADE
;
A
#
# COMPACT_ATOMS: atom_id res chain seq x y z
N MET A 1 -11.21 -24.77 24.85
CA MET A 1 -9.84 -24.21 24.75
C MET A 1 -9.83 -23.23 23.58
N VAL A 2 -9.32 -22.03 23.80
CA VAL A 2 -9.12 -21.06 22.69
C VAL A 2 -7.97 -21.60 21.83
N LYS A 3 -8.17 -21.72 20.52
CA LYS A 3 -7.12 -22.08 19.58
C LYS A 3 -6.06 -20.96 19.58
N GLU A 4 -4.81 -21.31 19.77
CA GLU A 4 -3.69 -20.39 19.58
C GLU A 4 -3.42 -20.20 18.10
N ILE A 5 -3.25 -18.95 17.67
CA ILE A 5 -2.89 -18.58 16.30
C ILE A 5 -1.49 -18.00 16.33
N VAL A 6 -0.62 -18.49 15.44
CA VAL A 6 0.77 -18.05 15.33
C VAL A 6 1.02 -17.44 13.94
N ILE A 7 1.95 -16.51 13.87
CA ILE A 7 2.48 -15.97 12.61
C ILE A 7 3.81 -16.67 12.32
N ALA A 8 3.87 -17.41 11.21
CA ALA A 8 5.03 -18.26 10.89
C ALA A 8 6.11 -17.53 10.08
N GLY A 9 5.76 -16.49 9.35
CA GLY A 9 6.70 -15.72 8.52
C GLY A 9 6.03 -14.58 7.79
N GLY A 10 6.83 -13.76 7.13
CA GLY A 10 6.34 -12.66 6.30
C GLY A 10 7.44 -11.97 5.53
N LYS A 11 7.12 -11.53 4.33
CA LYS A 11 7.98 -10.75 3.44
C LYS A 11 7.16 -9.67 2.74
N ARG A 12 7.84 -8.65 2.25
CA ARG A 12 7.26 -7.58 1.44
C ARG A 12 8.15 -7.23 0.25
N THR A 13 7.59 -6.60 -0.74
CA THR A 13 8.36 -5.89 -1.76
C THR A 13 9.03 -4.65 -1.15
N PRO A 14 10.05 -4.07 -1.78
CA PRO A 14 10.41 -2.68 -1.50
C PRO A 14 9.22 -1.75 -1.71
N PHE A 15 9.17 -0.63 -0.99
CA PHE A 15 8.21 0.44 -1.26
C PHE A 15 8.72 1.32 -2.39
N GLY A 16 7.93 1.40 -3.47
CA GLY A 16 8.15 2.32 -4.58
C GLY A 16 7.60 3.71 -4.28
N ASP A 17 8.24 4.74 -4.81
CA ASP A 17 7.69 6.08 -4.84
C ASP A 17 6.69 6.23 -6.00
N PHE A 18 5.74 7.16 -5.88
CA PHE A 18 4.73 7.37 -6.91
C PHE A 18 5.37 7.71 -8.25
N GLY A 19 4.95 6.99 -9.30
CA GLY A 19 5.46 7.18 -10.66
C GLY A 19 6.89 6.69 -10.92
N LYS A 20 7.52 5.97 -9.95
CA LYS A 20 8.90 5.48 -10.08
C LYS A 20 8.98 3.97 -10.39
N SER A 21 9.90 3.27 -9.74
CA SER A 21 10.37 1.93 -10.16
C SER A 21 9.27 0.87 -10.27
N LEU A 22 8.24 0.92 -9.44
CA LEU A 22 7.15 -0.07 -9.43
C LEU A 22 5.93 0.33 -10.26
N LYS A 23 5.92 1.51 -10.89
CA LYS A 23 4.73 2.06 -11.56
C LYS A 23 4.15 1.15 -12.65
N ASP A 24 5.00 0.45 -13.38
CA ASP A 24 4.58 -0.38 -14.53
C ASP A 24 4.34 -1.85 -14.15
N ILE A 25 4.57 -2.23 -12.89
CA ILE A 25 4.36 -3.59 -12.42
C ILE A 25 2.91 -3.77 -11.96
N PRO A 26 2.16 -4.73 -12.54
CA PRO A 26 0.80 -5.02 -12.09
C PRO A 26 0.76 -5.37 -10.60
N LEU A 27 -0.30 -4.92 -9.91
CA LEU A 27 -0.45 -5.19 -8.49
C LEU A 27 -0.51 -6.70 -8.18
N SER A 28 -1.11 -7.50 -9.05
CA SER A 28 -1.13 -8.96 -8.95
C SER A 28 0.26 -9.59 -8.99
N SER A 29 1.18 -9.01 -9.77
CA SER A 29 2.58 -9.46 -9.80
C SER A 29 3.31 -9.13 -8.50
N LEU A 30 3.11 -7.93 -7.95
CA LEU A 30 3.66 -7.55 -6.64
C LEU A 30 3.11 -8.44 -5.52
N ALA A 31 1.81 -8.71 -5.55
CA ALA A 31 1.14 -9.59 -4.60
C ALA A 31 1.68 -11.03 -4.67
N THR A 32 1.79 -11.58 -5.88
CA THR A 32 2.35 -12.91 -6.12
C THR A 32 3.78 -13.01 -5.60
N HIS A 33 4.63 -12.02 -5.90
CA HIS A 33 6.02 -11.98 -5.46
C HIS A 33 6.15 -11.97 -3.93
N ALA A 34 5.44 -11.08 -3.25
CA ALA A 34 5.48 -10.98 -1.79
C ALA A 34 4.90 -12.23 -1.10
N ALA A 35 3.83 -12.79 -1.66
CA ALA A 35 3.21 -14.02 -1.19
C ALA A 35 4.18 -15.22 -1.31
N GLN A 36 4.81 -15.40 -2.46
CA GLN A 36 5.77 -16.46 -2.70
C GLN A 36 6.95 -16.37 -1.72
N ALA A 37 7.54 -15.19 -1.58
CA ALA A 37 8.64 -14.94 -0.65
C ALA A 37 8.25 -15.19 0.82
N SER A 38 7.00 -14.89 1.19
CA SER A 38 6.49 -15.14 2.54
C SER A 38 6.32 -16.63 2.82
N ILE A 39 5.85 -17.40 1.84
CA ILE A 39 5.72 -18.86 1.93
C ILE A 39 7.08 -19.52 2.09
N GLU A 40 8.04 -19.11 1.27
CA GLU A 40 9.44 -19.59 1.36
C GLU A 40 10.07 -19.26 2.73
N ASN A 41 9.85 -18.04 3.21
CA ASN A 41 10.34 -17.61 4.54
C ASN A 41 9.70 -18.40 5.67
N ALA A 42 8.44 -18.80 5.55
CA ALA A 42 7.73 -19.63 6.53
C ALA A 42 8.10 -21.13 6.44
N GLY A 43 8.77 -21.55 5.37
CA GLY A 43 9.14 -22.96 5.15
C GLY A 43 7.94 -23.88 4.89
N ILE A 44 6.83 -23.35 4.35
CA ILE A 44 5.62 -24.11 4.02
C ILE A 44 5.45 -24.26 2.49
N LYS A 45 4.50 -25.07 2.07
CA LYS A 45 4.15 -25.21 0.65
C LYS A 45 2.86 -24.48 0.34
N SER A 46 2.76 -23.90 -0.85
CA SER A 46 1.53 -23.26 -1.31
C SER A 46 0.32 -24.21 -1.30
N ALA A 47 0.57 -25.50 -1.54
CA ALA A 47 -0.45 -26.55 -1.52
C ALA A 47 -1.06 -26.80 -0.13
N ASP A 48 -0.40 -26.37 0.95
CA ASP A 48 -0.85 -26.56 2.33
C ASP A 48 -1.72 -25.36 2.82
N ILE A 49 -1.88 -24.32 1.99
CA ILE A 49 -2.61 -23.11 2.36
C ILE A 49 -4.08 -23.26 1.97
N ASP A 50 -4.95 -23.15 2.95
CA ASP A 50 -6.40 -23.30 2.77
C ASP A 50 -7.08 -22.01 2.33
N HIS A 51 -6.55 -20.85 2.78
CA HIS A 51 -7.21 -19.57 2.58
C HIS A 51 -6.21 -18.45 2.38
N LEU A 52 -6.49 -17.54 1.44
CA LEU A 52 -5.76 -16.28 1.26
C LEU A 52 -6.67 -15.11 1.55
N VAL A 53 -6.23 -14.18 2.41
CA VAL A 53 -6.92 -12.91 2.65
C VAL A 53 -6.03 -11.76 2.20
N TRP A 54 -6.54 -10.95 1.28
CA TRP A 54 -5.78 -9.83 0.70
C TRP A 54 -6.46 -8.49 0.96
N GLY A 55 -5.71 -7.55 1.52
CA GLY A 55 -6.12 -6.16 1.70
C GLY A 55 -5.81 -5.34 0.44
N ASN A 56 -6.83 -4.70 -0.12
CA ASN A 56 -6.68 -3.78 -1.23
C ASN A 56 -7.80 -2.74 -1.20
N VAL A 57 -7.48 -1.48 -1.39
CA VAL A 57 -8.41 -0.35 -1.35
C VAL A 57 -8.83 0.05 -2.76
N LEU A 58 -7.86 0.19 -3.66
CA LEU A 58 -8.08 0.67 -5.03
C LEU A 58 -7.70 -0.42 -6.03
N PRO A 59 -8.67 -1.09 -6.66
CA PRO A 59 -8.42 -2.03 -7.74
C PRO A 59 -8.00 -1.25 -9.00
N VAL A 60 -6.71 -1.22 -9.29
CA VAL A 60 -6.12 -0.42 -10.37
C VAL A 60 -5.99 -1.17 -11.70
N ASP A 61 -6.01 -2.48 -11.67
CA ASP A 61 -5.89 -3.34 -12.84
C ASP A 61 -7.16 -4.19 -13.02
N PRO A 62 -7.43 -4.75 -14.21
CA PRO A 62 -8.61 -5.61 -14.44
C PRO A 62 -8.72 -6.81 -13.49
N ASP A 63 -7.58 -7.37 -13.07
CA ASP A 63 -7.48 -8.45 -12.09
C ASP A 63 -7.51 -7.95 -10.63
N GLY A 64 -7.43 -6.64 -10.41
CA GLY A 64 -7.47 -6.02 -9.08
C GLY A 64 -8.77 -6.30 -8.31
N TYR A 65 -9.88 -6.51 -9.02
CA TYR A 65 -11.15 -6.92 -8.40
C TYR A 65 -11.12 -8.32 -7.80
N TYR A 66 -10.15 -9.15 -8.20
CA TYR A 66 -9.98 -10.53 -7.77
C TYR A 66 -8.57 -10.82 -7.26
N ILE A 67 -7.83 -9.78 -6.86
CA ILE A 67 -6.39 -9.85 -6.60
C ILE A 67 -6.00 -10.96 -5.63
N GLY A 68 -6.77 -11.15 -4.56
CA GLY A 68 -6.54 -12.24 -3.62
C GLY A 68 -6.61 -13.62 -4.30
N ARG A 69 -7.59 -13.84 -5.19
CA ARG A 69 -7.71 -15.10 -5.92
C ARG A 69 -6.65 -15.26 -7.00
N VAL A 70 -6.33 -14.19 -7.71
CA VAL A 70 -5.27 -14.18 -8.72
C VAL A 70 -3.92 -14.52 -8.07
N ALA A 71 -3.57 -13.86 -6.97
CA ALA A 71 -2.36 -14.17 -6.23
C ALA A 71 -2.33 -15.61 -5.73
N ALA A 72 -3.44 -16.12 -5.16
CA ALA A 72 -3.55 -17.49 -4.67
C ALA A 72 -3.23 -18.54 -5.76
N LEU A 73 -3.81 -18.37 -6.94
CA LEU A 73 -3.57 -19.29 -8.06
C LEU A 73 -2.15 -19.15 -8.62
N ASN A 74 -1.64 -17.93 -8.75
CA ASN A 74 -0.31 -17.68 -9.27
C ASN A 74 0.81 -18.27 -8.38
N ILE A 75 0.62 -18.34 -7.07
CA ILE A 75 1.56 -19.00 -6.16
C ILE A 75 1.36 -20.51 -6.06
N GLY A 76 0.41 -21.09 -6.79
CA GLY A 76 0.16 -22.52 -6.82
C GLY A 76 -0.65 -23.07 -5.64
N MET A 77 -1.50 -22.24 -5.02
CA MET A 77 -2.50 -22.76 -4.07
C MET A 77 -3.51 -23.67 -4.81
N PRO A 78 -4.08 -24.67 -4.13
CA PRO A 78 -5.08 -25.55 -4.73
C PRO A 78 -6.29 -24.77 -5.28
N GLU A 79 -6.89 -25.23 -6.37
CA GLU A 79 -8.13 -24.63 -6.89
C GLU A 79 -9.29 -24.69 -5.88
N SER A 80 -9.27 -25.68 -4.98
CA SER A 80 -10.20 -25.83 -3.87
C SER A 80 -9.99 -24.82 -2.73
N SER A 81 -8.86 -24.11 -2.70
CA SER A 81 -8.60 -23.07 -1.70
C SER A 81 -9.52 -21.88 -1.90
N CYS A 82 -9.75 -21.14 -0.82
CA CYS A 82 -10.56 -19.93 -0.86
C CYS A 82 -9.68 -18.67 -0.84
N ALA A 83 -10.20 -17.59 -1.41
CA ALA A 83 -9.59 -16.28 -1.29
C ALA A 83 -10.65 -15.23 -0.97
N LEU A 84 -10.28 -14.26 -0.14
CA LEU A 84 -11.12 -13.13 0.27
C LEU A 84 -10.34 -11.84 0.14
N GLN A 85 -10.97 -10.84 -0.44
CA GLN A 85 -10.44 -9.48 -0.50
C GLN A 85 -11.15 -8.62 0.54
N VAL A 86 -10.40 -7.83 1.31
CA VAL A 86 -10.92 -6.94 2.34
C VAL A 86 -10.49 -5.50 2.08
N ASN A 87 -11.38 -4.58 2.38
CA ASN A 87 -11.12 -3.15 2.34
C ASN A 87 -11.52 -2.51 3.67
N ARG A 88 -10.56 -1.94 4.37
CA ARG A 88 -10.70 -1.10 5.56
C ARG A 88 -9.77 0.11 5.43
N ALA A 89 -9.77 0.76 4.26
CA ALA A 89 -8.84 1.83 3.92
C ALA A 89 -7.39 1.47 4.32
N CYS A 90 -6.63 2.37 4.92
CA CYS A 90 -5.23 2.13 5.34
C CYS A 90 -5.05 0.97 6.34
N GLY A 91 -6.12 0.53 7.00
CA GLY A 91 -6.14 -0.62 7.91
C GLY A 91 -6.34 -2.00 7.24
N SER A 92 -6.42 -2.06 5.89
CA SER A 92 -6.77 -3.29 5.16
C SER A 92 -5.76 -4.43 5.38
N GLY A 93 -4.46 -4.12 5.45
CA GLY A 93 -3.43 -5.13 5.71
C GLY A 93 -3.59 -5.78 7.09
N THR A 94 -3.80 -4.98 8.13
CA THR A 94 -4.09 -5.48 9.48
C THR A 94 -5.41 -6.26 9.51
N GLN A 95 -6.44 -5.77 8.80
CA GLN A 95 -7.72 -6.49 8.69
C GLN A 95 -7.56 -7.84 8.00
N ALA A 96 -6.71 -7.95 7.00
CA ALA A 96 -6.44 -9.22 6.33
C ALA A 96 -5.88 -10.25 7.32
N ILE A 97 -4.94 -9.86 8.19
CA ILE A 97 -4.38 -10.73 9.24
C ILE A 97 -5.46 -11.17 10.23
N ILE A 98 -6.28 -10.22 10.71
CA ILE A 98 -7.39 -10.50 11.64
C ILE A 98 -8.37 -11.47 10.99
N THR A 99 -8.76 -11.21 9.75
CA THR A 99 -9.72 -12.06 9.02
C THR A 99 -9.17 -13.46 8.76
N ALA A 100 -7.88 -13.58 8.40
CA ALA A 100 -7.22 -14.87 8.24
C ALA A 100 -7.22 -15.68 9.54
N ALA A 101 -6.91 -15.05 10.67
CA ALA A 101 -6.99 -15.67 11.98
C ALA A 101 -8.43 -16.13 12.31
N GLN A 102 -9.44 -15.32 11.99
CA GLN A 102 -10.85 -15.68 12.15
C GLN A 102 -11.24 -16.90 11.32
N GLN A 103 -10.77 -17.02 10.06
CA GLN A 103 -11.02 -18.21 9.22
C GLN A 103 -10.50 -19.48 9.90
N ILE A 104 -9.28 -19.43 10.48
CA ILE A 104 -8.71 -20.58 11.20
C ILE A 104 -9.49 -20.88 12.47
N LEU A 105 -9.88 -19.87 13.24
CA LEU A 105 -10.63 -20.03 14.49
C LEU A 105 -12.02 -20.66 14.27
N THR A 106 -12.68 -20.28 13.18
CA THR A 106 -14.01 -20.80 12.80
C THR A 106 -13.97 -22.13 12.05
N GLY A 107 -12.77 -22.68 11.81
CA GLY A 107 -12.61 -24.01 11.22
C GLY A 107 -12.60 -24.06 9.69
N HIS A 108 -12.50 -22.89 9.02
CA HIS A 108 -12.44 -22.82 7.55
C HIS A 108 -11.05 -23.12 6.96
N GLY A 109 -10.10 -23.52 7.80
CA GLY A 109 -8.75 -23.91 7.39
C GLY A 109 -7.83 -24.06 8.59
N LYS A 110 -6.59 -24.47 8.31
CA LYS A 110 -5.51 -24.60 9.29
C LYS A 110 -4.39 -23.61 9.04
N ILE A 111 -4.12 -23.32 7.78
CA ILE A 111 -3.07 -22.40 7.33
C ILE A 111 -3.73 -21.36 6.44
N ALA A 112 -3.50 -20.08 6.78
CA ALA A 112 -3.97 -18.97 5.97
C ALA A 112 -2.79 -18.03 5.64
N LEU A 113 -2.79 -17.50 4.41
CA LEU A 113 -1.90 -16.44 3.98
C LEU A 113 -2.65 -15.11 4.06
N ALA A 114 -2.06 -14.12 4.72
CA ALA A 114 -2.61 -12.77 4.80
C ALA A 114 -1.63 -11.76 4.25
N GLY A 115 -2.10 -10.83 3.46
CA GLY A 115 -1.28 -9.77 2.89
C GLY A 115 -2.11 -8.58 2.44
N GLY A 116 -1.47 -7.66 1.77
CA GLY A 116 -2.12 -6.51 1.17
C GLY A 116 -1.14 -5.70 0.33
N GLY A 117 -1.67 -4.89 -0.55
CA GLY A 117 -0.86 -4.03 -1.40
C GLY A 117 -1.68 -3.07 -2.23
N GLU A 118 -1.01 -2.01 -2.64
CA GLU A 118 -1.53 -0.97 -3.52
C GLU A 118 -0.49 -0.62 -4.58
N ASN A 119 -0.96 -0.19 -5.75
CA ASN A 119 -0.11 0.48 -6.74
C ASN A 119 -0.83 1.72 -7.28
N PHE A 120 -0.78 2.81 -6.53
CA PHE A 120 -1.44 4.06 -6.90
C PHE A 120 -0.92 4.67 -8.21
N SER A 121 0.31 4.37 -8.61
CA SER A 121 0.85 4.81 -9.90
C SER A 121 0.06 4.29 -11.11
N ARG A 122 -0.75 3.24 -10.91
CA ARG A 122 -1.63 2.64 -11.93
C ARG A 122 -3.09 3.07 -11.78
N GLY A 123 -3.39 3.98 -10.86
CA GLY A 123 -4.72 4.54 -10.68
C GLY A 123 -5.22 5.19 -11.97
N GLY A 124 -6.45 4.87 -12.35
CA GLY A 124 -7.06 5.36 -13.56
C GLY A 124 -7.82 6.69 -13.35
N PHE A 125 -8.00 7.41 -14.43
CA PHE A 125 -8.96 8.52 -14.47
C PHE A 125 -10.34 7.98 -14.87
N VAL A 126 -11.38 8.36 -14.14
CA VAL A 126 -12.73 7.84 -14.28
C VAL A 126 -13.70 8.92 -14.77
N ASN A 127 -14.55 8.57 -15.71
CA ASN A 127 -15.69 9.38 -16.10
C ASN A 127 -16.99 8.61 -15.86
N GLN A 128 -17.78 9.04 -14.89
CA GLN A 128 -19.01 8.35 -14.47
C GLN A 128 -20.16 8.53 -15.46
N LYS A 129 -20.11 9.56 -16.33
CA LYS A 129 -21.21 9.92 -17.22
C LYS A 129 -21.09 9.30 -18.61
N MET A 130 -19.89 8.95 -19.06
CA MET A 130 -19.66 8.47 -20.43
C MET A 130 -20.39 7.18 -20.78
N ARG A 131 -20.68 6.31 -19.85
CA ARG A 131 -21.35 5.02 -20.11
C ARG A 131 -22.71 5.17 -20.81
N TRP A 132 -23.41 6.23 -20.50
CA TRP A 132 -24.74 6.48 -21.01
C TRP A 132 -24.78 7.49 -22.16
N GLY A 133 -23.61 7.84 -22.70
CA GLY A 133 -23.43 8.76 -23.81
C GLY A 133 -23.28 10.21 -23.37
N VAL A 134 -22.58 10.96 -24.20
CA VAL A 134 -22.38 12.40 -24.05
C VAL A 134 -23.00 13.06 -25.29
N ILE A 135 -24.19 13.66 -25.13
CA ILE A 135 -24.92 14.24 -26.24
C ILE A 135 -24.24 15.54 -26.70
N ARG A 136 -23.70 16.36 -25.78
CA ARG A 136 -23.09 17.63 -26.10
C ARG A 136 -22.21 18.15 -24.94
N GLY A 137 -21.12 18.85 -25.26
CA GLY A 137 -20.26 19.55 -24.32
C GLY A 137 -19.06 18.71 -23.85
N SER A 138 -18.18 19.35 -23.08
CA SER A 138 -16.99 18.76 -22.51
C SER A 138 -17.32 17.81 -21.34
N GLN A 139 -16.49 16.81 -21.13
CA GLN A 139 -16.57 15.90 -19.96
C GLN A 139 -15.25 15.90 -19.23
N ALA A 140 -15.29 15.97 -17.90
CA ALA A 140 -14.13 15.83 -17.05
C ALA A 140 -13.85 14.35 -16.72
N PHE A 141 -12.58 14.03 -16.55
CA PHE A 141 -12.14 12.80 -15.92
C PHE A 141 -11.65 13.12 -14.52
N GLU A 142 -12.04 12.31 -13.56
CA GLU A 142 -11.67 12.43 -12.14
C GLU A 142 -10.59 11.43 -11.81
N ASP A 143 -9.59 11.83 -11.01
CA ASP A 143 -8.52 10.94 -10.57
C ASP A 143 -9.04 9.99 -9.48
N SER A 144 -9.03 8.68 -9.76
CA SER A 144 -9.47 7.68 -8.79
C SER A 144 -8.54 7.58 -7.57
N VAL A 145 -7.31 8.03 -7.68
CA VAL A 145 -6.36 8.08 -6.55
C VAL A 145 -6.76 9.19 -5.57
N GLU A 146 -7.18 10.35 -6.07
CA GLU A 146 -7.70 11.42 -5.21
C GLU A 146 -8.95 10.99 -4.45
N TRP A 147 -9.83 10.19 -5.06
CA TRP A 147 -10.99 9.65 -4.35
C TRP A 147 -10.60 8.81 -3.12
N ALA A 148 -9.48 8.08 -3.19
CA ALA A 148 -8.99 7.27 -2.07
C ALA A 148 -8.44 8.12 -0.91
N TYR A 149 -8.03 9.36 -1.19
CA TYR A 149 -7.48 10.28 -0.19
C TYR A 149 -8.46 11.36 0.28
N ASN A 150 -9.61 11.49 -0.37
CA ASN A 150 -10.60 12.50 -0.03
C ASN A 150 -11.62 11.92 0.96
N ASP A 151 -11.86 12.64 2.05
CA ASP A 151 -12.87 12.26 3.03
C ASP A 151 -14.28 12.54 2.46
N PRO A 152 -15.14 11.52 2.33
CA PRO A 152 -16.50 11.68 1.81
C PRO A 152 -17.42 12.47 2.74
N PHE A 153 -17.02 12.73 3.98
CA PHE A 153 -17.81 13.47 4.97
C PHE A 153 -17.51 14.98 4.98
N GLY A 154 -16.69 15.45 4.05
CA GLY A 154 -16.50 16.88 3.82
C GLY A 154 -15.26 17.49 4.51
N ASN A 155 -14.39 16.66 5.08
CA ASN A 155 -13.13 17.16 5.68
C ASN A 155 -12.00 17.37 4.65
N GLY A 156 -12.26 17.16 3.37
CA GLY A 156 -11.28 17.31 2.30
C GLY A 156 -10.25 16.18 2.23
N LEU A 157 -9.09 16.47 1.69
CA LEU A 157 -7.99 15.50 1.58
C LEU A 157 -7.44 15.11 2.96
N MET A 158 -6.92 13.89 3.08
CA MET A 158 -6.34 13.39 4.35
C MET A 158 -5.24 14.29 4.93
N GLY A 159 -4.53 15.04 4.10
CA GLY A 159 -3.59 16.06 4.58
C GLY A 159 -4.27 17.18 5.36
N VAL A 160 -5.46 17.63 4.93
CA VAL A 160 -6.24 18.65 5.64
C VAL A 160 -6.72 18.13 7.00
N THR A 161 -7.07 16.85 7.12
CA THR A 161 -7.41 16.26 8.42
C THR A 161 -6.23 16.24 9.38
N ALA A 162 -5.01 16.10 8.87
CA ALA A 162 -3.79 16.23 9.70
C ALA A 162 -3.58 17.68 10.16
N GLU A 163 -3.82 18.67 9.31
CA GLU A 163 -3.77 20.09 9.67
C GLU A 163 -4.83 20.43 10.74
N ASN A 164 -6.05 19.92 10.61
CA ASN A 164 -7.09 20.09 11.63
C ASN A 164 -6.64 19.55 13.01
N LEU A 165 -5.95 18.39 13.04
CA LEU A 165 -5.39 17.87 14.28
C LEU A 165 -4.25 18.75 14.81
N ALA A 166 -3.42 19.31 13.93
CA ALA A 166 -2.37 20.23 14.35
C ALA A 166 -2.96 21.47 14.98
N ASP A 167 -4.04 22.00 14.44
CA ASP A 167 -4.77 23.15 15.03
C ASP A 167 -5.45 22.78 16.34
N ASP A 168 -6.17 21.68 16.41
CA ASP A 168 -6.88 21.23 17.62
C ASP A 168 -5.93 20.99 18.79
N TYR A 169 -4.76 20.42 18.54
CA TYR A 169 -3.75 20.10 19.54
C TYR A 169 -2.64 21.17 19.66
N GLN A 170 -2.73 22.25 18.86
CA GLN A 170 -1.77 23.36 18.87
C GLN A 170 -0.32 22.92 18.59
N TYR A 171 -0.14 21.94 17.71
CA TYR A 171 1.18 21.52 17.26
C TYR A 171 1.83 22.62 16.40
N GLN A 172 3.07 22.96 16.74
CA GLN A 172 3.84 23.93 16.01
C GLN A 172 4.65 23.28 14.90
N ARG A 173 5.03 24.05 13.90
CA ARG A 173 5.79 23.59 12.72
C ARG A 173 7.10 22.91 13.11
N ASP A 174 7.83 23.45 14.05
CA ASP A 174 9.10 22.89 14.55
C ASP A 174 8.93 21.51 15.15
N GLN A 175 7.88 21.28 15.92
CA GLN A 175 7.54 19.95 16.47
C GLN A 175 7.26 18.92 15.36
N MET A 176 6.55 19.32 14.30
CA MET A 176 6.28 18.45 13.15
C MET A 176 7.56 18.15 12.36
N ASP A 177 8.44 19.13 12.18
CA ASP A 177 9.73 18.96 11.52
C ASP A 177 10.67 18.04 12.33
N GLU A 178 10.73 18.20 13.66
CA GLU A 178 11.47 17.29 14.55
C GLU A 178 10.96 15.84 14.47
N TRP A 179 9.65 15.66 14.46
CA TRP A 179 9.04 14.32 14.28
C TRP A 179 9.42 13.71 12.93
N SER A 180 9.37 14.50 11.86
CA SER A 180 9.73 14.09 10.51
C SER A 180 11.20 13.69 10.42
N LEU A 181 12.10 14.49 11.01
CA LEU A 181 13.52 14.20 11.09
C LEU A 181 13.79 12.89 11.84
N MET A 182 13.16 12.71 13.01
CA MET A 182 13.28 11.48 13.80
C MET A 182 12.82 10.25 13.01
N SER A 183 11.73 10.35 12.24
CA SER A 183 11.22 9.29 11.39
C SER A 183 12.25 8.88 10.33
N GLN A 184 12.86 9.84 9.63
CA GLN A 184 13.89 9.59 8.64
C GLN A 184 15.15 8.99 9.24
N GLN A 185 15.60 9.48 10.40
CA GLN A 185 16.74 8.92 11.13
C GLN A 185 16.53 7.47 11.53
N ARG A 186 15.33 7.14 12.02
CA ARG A 186 14.97 5.74 12.35
C ARG A 186 14.95 4.84 11.13
N ALA A 187 14.44 5.33 10.01
CA ALA A 187 14.46 4.59 8.74
C ALA A 187 15.89 4.36 8.26
N GLY A 188 16.76 5.38 8.32
CA GLY A 188 18.18 5.27 8.00
C GLY A 188 18.90 4.23 8.86
N ALA A 189 18.73 4.29 10.18
CA ALA A 189 19.31 3.31 11.10
C ALA A 189 18.81 1.88 10.85
N ALA A 190 17.53 1.71 10.48
CA ALA A 190 16.96 0.41 10.14
C ALA A 190 17.53 -0.14 8.81
N ILE A 191 17.86 0.72 7.86
CA ILE A 191 18.54 0.35 6.62
C ILE A 191 19.98 -0.06 6.91
N GLU A 192 20.74 0.78 7.61
CA GLU A 192 22.15 0.54 7.93
C GLU A 192 22.38 -0.73 8.76
N SER A 193 21.48 -1.02 9.70
CA SER A 193 21.53 -2.25 10.50
C SER A 193 21.13 -3.52 9.74
N GLY A 194 20.65 -3.41 8.49
CA GLY A 194 20.10 -4.51 7.70
C GLY A 194 18.74 -5.03 8.20
N PHE A 195 18.07 -4.31 9.12
CA PHE A 195 16.78 -4.73 9.66
C PHE A 195 15.73 -4.78 8.54
N LEU A 196 15.65 -3.76 7.69
CA LEU A 196 14.69 -3.72 6.58
C LEU A 196 15.02 -4.75 5.50
N ALA A 197 16.30 -5.00 5.21
CA ALA A 197 16.72 -6.02 4.24
C ALA A 197 16.21 -7.43 4.60
N LYS A 198 16.05 -7.75 5.89
CA LYS A 198 15.48 -9.04 6.33
C LYS A 198 14.00 -9.19 5.97
N GLN A 199 13.28 -8.09 5.84
CA GLN A 199 11.85 -8.07 5.51
C GLN A 199 11.60 -8.00 4.01
N ILE A 200 12.50 -7.35 3.27
CA ILE A 200 12.35 -7.10 1.85
C ILE A 200 12.69 -8.36 1.05
N SER A 201 11.85 -8.67 0.07
CA SER A 201 12.16 -9.57 -1.03
C SER A 201 12.47 -8.72 -2.25
N PRO A 202 13.72 -8.71 -2.73
CA PRO A 202 14.11 -7.94 -3.90
C PRO A 202 13.29 -8.31 -5.12
N ILE A 203 12.96 -7.32 -5.97
CA ILE A 203 12.14 -7.52 -7.15
C ILE A 203 12.80 -6.91 -8.39
N GLU A 204 12.73 -7.60 -9.52
CA GLU A 204 13.18 -7.05 -10.79
C GLU A 204 12.21 -5.97 -11.27
N VAL A 205 12.76 -4.82 -11.64
CA VAL A 205 12.02 -3.68 -12.16
C VAL A 205 12.57 -3.26 -13.53
N PRO A 206 11.75 -2.75 -14.45
CA PRO A 206 12.21 -2.26 -15.73
C PRO A 206 13.24 -1.14 -15.59
N GLU A 207 14.30 -1.20 -16.39
CA GLU A 207 15.31 -0.15 -16.53
C GLU A 207 15.47 0.22 -18.01
N GLY A 208 14.78 1.28 -18.41
CA GLY A 208 14.69 1.64 -19.82
C GLY A 208 13.85 0.64 -20.63
N ARG A 209 14.20 0.47 -21.93
CA ARG A 209 13.35 -0.31 -22.86
C ARG A 209 13.62 -1.82 -22.87
N LYS A 210 14.80 -2.26 -22.46
CA LYS A 210 15.23 -3.66 -22.66
C LYS A 210 15.92 -4.28 -21.44
N ASN A 211 16.25 -3.48 -20.45
CA ASN A 211 16.98 -3.93 -19.28
C ASN A 211 16.05 -4.00 -18.06
N THR A 212 16.43 -4.82 -17.10
CA THR A 212 15.87 -4.83 -15.75
C THR A 212 16.99 -4.56 -14.75
N ARG A 213 16.62 -4.05 -13.59
CA ARG A 213 17.49 -3.98 -12.41
C ARG A 213 16.78 -4.58 -11.21
N LEU A 214 17.56 -5.04 -10.27
CA LEU A 214 17.03 -5.50 -9.01
C LEU A 214 16.75 -4.29 -8.09
N MET A 215 15.52 -4.18 -7.57
CA MET A 215 15.15 -3.21 -6.56
C MET A 215 15.16 -3.90 -5.20
N GLU A 216 16.07 -3.46 -4.32
CA GLU A 216 16.33 -4.08 -3.02
C GLU A 216 16.03 -3.15 -1.84
N HIS A 217 15.79 -1.87 -2.13
CA HIS A 217 15.62 -0.83 -1.11
C HIS A 217 14.34 -0.02 -1.35
N ASP A 218 13.78 0.47 -0.25
CA ASP A 218 12.67 1.41 -0.30
C ASP A 218 13.12 2.75 -0.91
N GLU A 219 12.29 3.36 -1.75
CA GLU A 219 12.62 4.63 -2.43
C GLU A 219 12.33 5.88 -1.59
N PHE A 220 11.54 5.75 -0.54
CA PHE A 220 11.09 6.87 0.29
C PHE A 220 12.11 7.41 1.30
N PRO A 221 12.94 6.59 1.96
CA PRO A 221 13.84 7.09 2.99
C PRO A 221 14.84 8.11 2.45
N ARG A 222 15.03 9.19 3.19
CA ARG A 222 15.94 10.31 2.88
C ARG A 222 16.89 10.53 4.05
N PRO A 223 17.96 9.76 4.15
CA PRO A 223 18.88 9.81 5.31
C PRO A 223 19.67 11.13 5.42
N ASP A 224 19.72 11.91 4.34
CA ASP A 224 20.40 13.21 4.27
C ASP A 224 19.52 14.39 4.68
N VAL A 225 18.31 14.17 5.19
CA VAL A 225 17.43 15.22 5.66
C VAL A 225 17.98 15.83 6.95
N SER A 226 17.84 17.16 7.10
CA SER A 226 18.17 17.90 8.33
C SER A 226 17.04 18.83 8.73
N ILE A 227 17.09 19.31 9.98
CA ILE A 227 16.06 20.23 10.49
C ILE A 227 16.04 21.54 9.70
N GLU A 228 17.21 22.02 9.26
CA GLU A 228 17.33 23.23 8.44
C GLU A 228 16.68 23.02 7.07
N LYS A 229 16.87 21.84 6.43
CA LYS A 229 16.25 21.52 5.16
C LYS A 229 14.72 21.43 5.29
N LEU A 230 14.21 20.84 6.36
CA LEU A 230 12.79 20.75 6.65
C LEU A 230 12.18 22.13 6.86
N GLY A 231 12.81 22.99 7.67
CA GLY A 231 12.36 24.35 7.94
C GLY A 231 12.31 25.25 6.69
N MET A 232 13.05 24.92 5.62
CA MET A 232 12.98 25.64 4.33
C MET A 232 11.81 25.21 3.45
N LEU A 233 11.13 24.12 3.75
CA LEU A 233 9.98 23.66 2.97
C LEU A 233 8.78 24.56 3.23
N ARG A 234 8.14 24.99 2.16
CA ARG A 234 6.91 25.80 2.24
C ARG A 234 5.73 24.92 2.68
N PRO A 235 4.81 25.44 3.50
CA PRO A 235 3.51 24.81 3.67
C PRO A 235 2.83 24.60 2.33
N CYS A 236 2.14 23.49 2.12
CA CYS A 236 1.50 23.22 0.84
C CYS A 236 -0.01 23.06 0.92
N LEU A 237 -0.58 22.68 2.06
CA LEU A 237 -2.01 22.40 2.18
C LEU A 237 -2.82 23.64 2.57
N LEU A 238 -2.42 24.37 3.59
CA LEU A 238 -3.12 25.59 3.99
C LEU A 238 -2.82 26.79 3.07
N TYR A 239 -1.64 26.82 2.46
CA TYR A 239 -1.24 27.92 1.58
C TYR A 239 -1.98 27.96 0.23
N THR A 240 -2.50 26.80 -0.22
CA THR A 240 -3.30 26.75 -1.47
C THR A 240 -4.75 27.22 -1.28
N SER A 241 -5.26 27.27 -0.06
CA SER A 241 -6.58 27.82 0.23
C SER A 241 -6.59 29.34 0.26
N ASP A 242 -5.51 29.98 0.75
CA ASP A 242 -5.40 31.43 0.84
C ASP A 242 -5.08 32.11 -0.51
N ALA A 243 -4.46 31.38 -1.44
CA ALA A 243 -4.10 31.91 -2.78
C ALA A 243 -5.26 31.90 -3.78
N ALA A 244 -6.41 31.31 -3.43
CA ALA A 244 -7.60 31.28 -4.29
C ALA A 244 -8.57 32.47 -4.00
N ASP A 245 -8.34 33.21 -2.93
CA ASP A 245 -9.17 34.37 -2.49
C ASP A 245 -8.54 35.73 -2.83
N GLU A 246 -7.37 35.78 -3.50
CA GLU A 246 -6.79 36.97 -4.13
C GLU A 246 -6.89 36.88 -5.67
#